data_c85b807245de3539cee683d8811efee3
#
_entry.id   c85b807245de3539cee683d8811efee3
#
_cell.length_a   1.000
_cell.length_b   1.000
_cell.length_c   1.000
_cell.angle_alpha   90.00
_cell.angle_beta   90.00
_cell.angle_gamma   90.00
#
_symmetry.space_group_name_H-M   'P 1'
#
loop_
_entity.id
_entity.type
_entity.pdbx_description
1 polymer ?
#
loop_
_entity_poly.entity_id
_entity_poly.type
_entity_poly.pdbx_seq_one_letter_code
_entity_poly.pdbx_strand_id
1 'polypeptide(L)'
;MDSLFNPQAWIGLLTLTVLEIVLGIDNVIFISILSSRLPVARQSKARRIGLSLAMVMRVLLLFSLTWIMGLTRPLFSVLTIEVTGRALILIAGGLFLLAKSTREIHDRLEGEEEHGVIRAAPSLASVLLQIMLLDIVFSLDSVITAVGMVDQIEIMIAAVVIAVAVMMAFAGAISRFVEQHPTIKMLALSFLLLIGMNLIVEGAGFHIPKGYTYFAMGFSVFVEMLNLRVRRKRAPVKLHHPQLSKL
;
A
#
# COMPACT_ATOMS: atom_id res chain seq x y z
N MET A 1 6.78 -5.05 33.89
CA MET A 1 6.21 -3.67 33.95
C MET A 1 7.27 -2.58 33.78
N ASP A 2 8.53 -2.91 33.79
CA ASP A 2 9.64 -1.94 33.70
C ASP A 2 9.88 -1.38 32.30
N SER A 3 9.29 -1.99 31.26
CA SER A 3 9.45 -1.54 29.87
C SER A 3 8.77 -0.19 29.57
N LEU A 4 7.72 0.17 30.30
CA LEU A 4 7.01 1.45 30.13
C LEU A 4 7.80 2.66 30.66
N PHE A 5 8.80 2.45 31.50
CA PHE A 5 9.67 3.49 32.05
C PHE A 5 10.99 3.64 31.29
N ASN A 6 11.22 2.80 30.27
CA ASN A 6 12.45 2.88 29.47
C ASN A 6 12.30 3.91 28.34
N PRO A 7 13.09 4.99 28.32
CA PRO A 7 13.06 5.98 27.24
C PRO A 7 13.27 5.37 25.85
N GLN A 8 14.07 4.31 25.74
CA GLN A 8 14.31 3.59 24.48
C GLN A 8 13.04 2.93 23.93
N ALA A 9 12.14 2.43 24.79
CA ALA A 9 10.86 1.85 24.39
C ALA A 9 9.95 2.91 23.74
N TRP A 10 9.90 4.11 24.29
CA TRP A 10 9.14 5.23 23.72
C TRP A 10 9.71 5.74 22.40
N ILE A 11 11.03 5.82 22.30
CA ILE A 11 11.71 6.17 21.05
C ILE A 11 11.40 5.10 19.98
N GLY A 12 11.50 3.82 20.33
CA GLY A 12 11.15 2.71 19.46
C GLY A 12 9.69 2.76 19.01
N LEU A 13 8.75 2.95 19.94
CA LEU A 13 7.32 3.08 19.64
C LEU A 13 7.06 4.25 18.68
N LEU A 14 7.60 5.43 18.95
CA LEU A 14 7.42 6.60 18.11
C LEU A 14 8.01 6.36 16.71
N THR A 15 9.24 5.86 16.65
CA THR A 15 9.93 5.61 15.38
C THR A 15 9.18 4.58 14.53
N LEU A 16 8.77 3.45 15.13
CA LEU A 16 7.98 2.44 14.43
C LEU A 16 6.60 2.96 14.01
N THR A 17 5.92 3.74 14.87
CA THR A 17 4.63 4.33 14.52
C THR A 17 4.75 5.28 13.33
N VAL A 18 5.74 6.16 13.33
CA VAL A 18 5.99 7.08 12.21
C VAL A 18 6.34 6.29 10.94
N LEU A 19 7.19 5.28 11.05
CA LEU A 19 7.57 4.42 9.93
C LEU A 19 6.34 3.68 9.38
N GLU A 20 5.51 3.08 10.23
CA GLU A 20 4.26 2.40 9.83
C GLU A 20 3.26 3.36 9.17
N ILE A 21 3.13 4.61 9.65
CA ILE A 21 2.28 5.62 9.02
C ILE A 21 2.84 5.97 7.63
N VAL A 22 4.13 6.23 7.51
CA VAL A 22 4.77 6.59 6.23
C VAL A 22 4.62 5.46 5.22
N LEU A 23 4.90 4.20 5.63
CA LEU A 23 4.70 3.01 4.80
C LEU A 23 3.22 2.72 4.51
N GLY A 24 2.32 3.14 5.40
CA GLY A 24 0.90 2.88 5.29
C GLY A 24 0.13 3.90 4.46
N ILE A 25 0.70 5.07 4.15
CA ILE A 25 0.03 6.08 3.32
C ILE A 25 -0.32 5.51 1.94
N ASP A 26 0.61 4.79 1.32
CA ASP A 26 0.40 4.16 0.01
C ASP A 26 -0.72 3.13 0.06
N ASN A 27 -0.80 2.35 1.16
CA ASN A 27 -1.88 1.40 1.39
C ASN A 27 -3.23 2.11 1.50
N VAL A 28 -3.32 3.24 2.22
CA VAL A 28 -4.57 4.03 2.32
C VAL A 28 -4.99 4.56 0.95
N ILE A 29 -4.06 5.09 0.16
CA ILE A 29 -4.33 5.60 -1.19
C ILE A 29 -4.78 4.44 -2.09
N PHE A 30 -4.11 3.30 -2.04
CA PHE A 30 -4.47 2.12 -2.82
C PHE A 30 -5.84 1.57 -2.44
N ILE A 31 -6.13 1.44 -1.14
CA ILE A 31 -7.45 1.05 -0.64
C ILE A 31 -8.52 2.03 -1.13
N SER A 32 -8.21 3.32 -1.17
CA SER A 32 -9.10 4.35 -1.71
C SER A 32 -9.39 4.14 -3.19
N ILE A 33 -8.36 3.86 -3.99
CA ILE A 33 -8.48 3.59 -5.44
C ILE A 33 -9.29 2.32 -5.70
N LEU A 34 -9.02 1.23 -4.97
CA LEU A 34 -9.77 -0.02 -5.12
C LEU A 34 -11.23 0.13 -4.67
N SER A 35 -11.45 0.79 -3.54
CA SER A 35 -12.80 1.01 -3.02
C SER A 35 -13.64 1.92 -3.91
N SER A 36 -13.03 2.85 -4.66
CA SER A 36 -13.73 3.74 -5.59
C SER A 36 -14.39 3.00 -6.77
N ARG A 37 -14.00 1.74 -7.02
CA ARG A 37 -14.66 0.86 -7.99
C ARG A 37 -16.00 0.29 -7.50
N LEU A 38 -16.28 0.40 -6.19
CA LEU A 38 -17.53 -0.04 -5.59
C LEU A 38 -18.58 1.08 -5.64
N PRO A 39 -19.90 0.73 -5.57
CA PRO A 39 -20.95 1.71 -5.40
C PRO A 39 -20.66 2.63 -4.18
N VAL A 40 -20.97 3.92 -4.28
CA VAL A 40 -20.65 4.96 -3.29
C VAL A 40 -21.05 4.55 -1.86
N ALA A 41 -22.23 3.95 -1.71
CA ALA A 41 -22.74 3.46 -0.41
C ALA A 41 -21.83 2.40 0.26
N ARG A 42 -21.03 1.65 -0.53
CA ARG A 42 -20.16 0.59 -0.02
C ARG A 42 -18.69 1.00 0.13
N GLN A 43 -18.28 2.11 -0.45
CA GLN A 43 -16.87 2.56 -0.45
C GLN A 43 -16.34 2.79 0.96
N SER A 44 -17.04 3.53 1.81
CA SER A 44 -16.63 3.81 3.18
C SER A 44 -16.52 2.52 4.01
N LYS A 45 -17.48 1.59 3.83
CA LYS A 45 -17.45 0.28 4.49
C LYS A 45 -16.26 -0.56 4.02
N ALA A 46 -15.99 -0.59 2.71
CA ALA A 46 -14.85 -1.30 2.15
C ALA A 46 -13.52 -0.78 2.69
N ARG A 47 -13.34 0.55 2.77
CA ARG A 47 -12.12 1.16 3.34
C ARG A 47 -11.91 0.78 4.80
N ARG A 48 -12.95 0.90 5.63
CA ARG A 48 -12.84 0.54 7.06
C ARG A 48 -12.51 -0.93 7.26
N ILE A 49 -13.24 -1.82 6.57
CA ILE A 49 -13.00 -3.26 6.66
C ILE A 49 -11.61 -3.61 6.12
N GLY A 50 -11.20 -3.02 4.99
CA GLY A 50 -9.88 -3.23 4.40
C GLY A 50 -8.75 -2.85 5.36
N LEU A 51 -8.81 -1.66 5.98
CA LEU A 51 -7.82 -1.22 6.96
C LEU A 51 -7.83 -2.08 8.24
N SER A 52 -9.01 -2.48 8.72
CA SER A 52 -9.11 -3.39 9.88
C SER A 52 -8.53 -4.76 9.58
N LEU A 53 -8.78 -5.32 8.40
CA LEU A 53 -8.19 -6.59 7.96
C LEU A 53 -6.66 -6.47 7.81
N ALA A 54 -6.18 -5.38 7.24
CA ALA A 54 -4.76 -5.08 7.14
C ALA A 54 -4.10 -5.06 8.55
N MET A 55 -4.72 -4.39 9.53
CA MET A 55 -4.25 -4.40 10.91
C MET A 55 -4.16 -5.81 11.49
N VAL A 56 -5.24 -6.59 11.35
CA VAL A 56 -5.27 -7.98 11.86
C VAL A 56 -4.18 -8.82 11.20
N MET A 57 -4.01 -8.69 9.87
CA MET A 57 -2.96 -9.42 9.14
C MET A 57 -1.55 -9.04 9.62
N ARG A 58 -1.26 -7.75 9.85
CA ARG A 58 0.03 -7.30 10.38
C ARG A 58 0.30 -7.85 11.78
N VAL A 59 -0.70 -7.83 12.66
CA VAL A 59 -0.57 -8.40 14.00
C VAL A 59 -0.34 -9.92 13.91
N LEU A 60 -1.06 -10.64 13.05
CA LEU A 60 -0.83 -12.07 12.83
C LEU A 60 0.56 -12.35 12.26
N LEU A 61 1.06 -11.51 11.35
CA LEU A 61 2.42 -11.63 10.83
C LEU A 61 3.47 -11.42 11.94
N LEU A 62 3.26 -10.45 12.84
CA LEU A 62 4.14 -10.26 14.00
C LEU A 62 4.15 -11.50 14.91
N PHE A 63 3.02 -12.12 15.18
CA PHE A 63 2.96 -13.38 15.95
C PHE A 63 3.59 -14.55 15.21
N SER A 64 3.56 -14.55 13.87
CA SER A 64 4.20 -15.59 13.06
C SER A 64 5.68 -15.29 12.74
N LEU A 65 6.32 -14.44 13.54
CA LEU A 65 7.68 -13.96 13.32
C LEU A 65 8.70 -15.08 13.10
N THR A 66 8.63 -16.14 13.88
CA THR A 66 9.53 -17.31 13.74
C THR A 66 9.39 -17.96 12.37
N TRP A 67 8.19 -18.03 11.84
CA TRP A 67 7.92 -18.53 10.48
C TRP A 67 8.45 -17.56 9.42
N ILE A 68 8.23 -16.26 9.59
CA ILE A 68 8.71 -15.21 8.67
C ILE A 68 10.25 -15.23 8.60
N MET A 69 10.92 -15.35 9.74
CA MET A 69 12.38 -15.49 9.78
C MET A 69 12.85 -16.78 9.07
N GLY A 70 12.01 -17.82 9.08
CA GLY A 70 12.26 -19.02 8.29
C GLY A 70 12.23 -18.78 6.78
N LEU A 71 11.41 -17.85 6.29
CA LEU A 71 11.32 -17.50 4.87
C LEU A 71 12.58 -16.78 4.33
N THR A 72 13.43 -16.26 5.19
CA THR A 72 14.71 -15.63 4.80
C THR A 72 15.81 -16.65 4.55
N ARG A 73 15.59 -17.94 4.91
CA ARG A 73 16.55 -19.00 4.62
C ARG A 73 16.55 -19.35 3.13
N PRO A 74 17.72 -19.61 2.54
CA PRO A 74 17.79 -20.01 1.14
C PRO A 74 17.10 -21.36 0.93
N LEU A 75 16.20 -21.42 -0.05
CA LEU A 75 15.53 -22.64 -0.49
C LEU A 75 16.41 -23.39 -1.49
N PHE A 76 17.00 -22.66 -2.42
CA PHE A 76 17.95 -23.14 -3.41
C PHE A 76 18.76 -21.93 -3.94
N SER A 77 19.89 -22.22 -4.58
CA SER A 77 20.71 -21.20 -5.24
C SER A 77 20.67 -21.40 -6.75
N VAL A 78 20.47 -20.32 -7.49
CA VAL A 78 20.56 -20.31 -8.96
C VAL A 78 21.71 -19.40 -9.33
N LEU A 79 22.77 -19.99 -9.91
CA LEU A 79 24.05 -19.31 -10.18
C LEU A 79 24.64 -18.74 -8.88
N THR A 80 24.58 -17.43 -8.68
CA THR A 80 25.11 -16.74 -7.49
C THR A 80 24.01 -16.11 -6.62
N ILE A 81 22.73 -16.29 -6.97
CA ILE A 81 21.58 -15.71 -6.27
C ILE A 81 20.93 -16.76 -5.38
N GLU A 82 20.84 -16.48 -4.09
CA GLU A 82 20.10 -17.30 -3.14
C GLU A 82 18.60 -16.98 -3.22
N VAL A 83 17.82 -17.96 -3.65
CA VAL A 83 16.36 -17.82 -3.73
C VAL A 83 15.76 -18.19 -2.37
N THR A 84 15.12 -17.23 -1.73
CA THR A 84 14.43 -17.38 -0.45
C THR A 84 12.93 -17.34 -0.64
N GLY A 85 12.16 -17.87 0.31
CA GLY A 85 10.70 -17.73 0.29
C GLY A 85 10.26 -16.26 0.28
N ARG A 86 10.97 -15.38 1.01
CA ARG A 86 10.76 -13.92 0.98
C ARG A 86 10.97 -13.38 -0.44
N ALA A 87 12.02 -13.74 -1.12
CA ALA A 87 12.33 -13.28 -2.48
C ALA A 87 11.19 -13.62 -3.46
N LEU A 88 10.66 -14.85 -3.40
CA LEU A 88 9.54 -15.27 -4.25
C LEU A 88 8.27 -14.47 -3.99
N ILE A 89 7.94 -14.20 -2.72
CA ILE A 89 6.77 -13.38 -2.35
C ILE A 89 6.93 -11.95 -2.85
N LEU A 90 8.12 -11.35 -2.69
CA LEU A 90 8.40 -9.98 -3.14
C LEU A 90 8.32 -9.87 -4.66
N ILE A 91 8.90 -10.81 -5.41
CA ILE A 91 8.84 -10.81 -6.88
C ILE A 91 7.41 -11.00 -7.35
N ALA A 92 6.69 -11.99 -6.82
CA ALA A 92 5.29 -12.23 -7.20
C ALA A 92 4.39 -11.05 -6.88
N GLY A 93 4.54 -10.44 -5.69
CA GLY A 93 3.81 -9.25 -5.27
C GLY A 93 4.16 -8.03 -6.14
N GLY A 94 5.43 -7.84 -6.46
CA GLY A 94 5.88 -6.75 -7.34
C GLY A 94 5.31 -6.89 -8.76
N LEU A 95 5.36 -8.09 -9.35
CA LEU A 95 4.76 -8.37 -10.67
C LEU A 95 3.24 -8.15 -10.65
N PHE A 96 2.56 -8.58 -9.59
CA PHE A 96 1.13 -8.33 -9.41
C PHE A 96 0.84 -6.82 -9.37
N LEU A 97 1.64 -6.04 -8.61
CA LEU A 97 1.50 -4.59 -8.54
C LEU A 97 1.71 -3.92 -9.90
N LEU A 98 2.76 -4.28 -10.63
CA LEU A 98 3.02 -3.74 -11.97
C LEU A 98 1.85 -4.01 -12.90
N ALA A 99 1.42 -5.27 -13.00
CA ALA A 99 0.31 -5.66 -13.86
C ALA A 99 -0.99 -4.94 -13.48
N LYS A 100 -1.27 -4.85 -12.17
CA LYS A 100 -2.49 -4.23 -11.66
C LYS A 100 -2.50 -2.72 -11.88
N SER A 101 -1.39 -2.03 -11.59
CA SER A 101 -1.28 -0.58 -11.74
C SER A 101 -1.32 -0.18 -13.20
N THR A 102 -0.63 -0.91 -14.07
CA THR A 102 -0.65 -0.65 -15.52
C THR A 102 -2.06 -0.80 -16.07
N ARG A 103 -2.78 -1.88 -15.72
CA ARG A 103 -4.17 -2.07 -16.13
C ARG A 103 -5.09 -0.98 -15.59
N GLU A 104 -4.91 -0.56 -14.33
CA GLU A 104 -5.70 0.51 -13.73
C GLU A 104 -5.46 1.86 -14.41
N ILE A 105 -4.21 2.14 -14.82
CA ILE A 105 -3.85 3.33 -15.56
C ILE A 105 -4.52 3.29 -16.93
N HIS A 106 -4.41 2.17 -17.64
CA HIS A 106 -5.04 1.98 -18.95
C HIS A 106 -6.55 2.19 -18.89
N ASP A 107 -7.25 1.48 -17.98
CA ASP A 107 -8.71 1.59 -17.80
C ASP A 107 -9.19 3.03 -17.53
N ARG A 108 -8.30 3.89 -16.97
CA ARG A 108 -8.63 5.28 -16.65
C ARG A 108 -8.31 6.27 -17.75
N LEU A 109 -7.33 6.00 -18.58
CA LEU A 109 -6.88 6.89 -19.65
C LEU A 109 -7.59 6.59 -20.98
N GLU A 110 -7.63 5.32 -21.35
CA GLU A 110 -8.17 4.91 -22.65
C GLU A 110 -9.71 4.82 -22.63
N GLY A 111 -10.30 4.51 -21.46
CA GLY A 111 -11.74 4.33 -21.32
C GLY A 111 -12.25 3.10 -22.08
N GLU A 112 -13.32 2.49 -21.63
CA GLU A 112 -14.00 1.43 -22.39
C GLU A 112 -15.04 2.08 -23.34
N GLU A 113 -14.63 2.80 -24.37
CA GLU A 113 -15.56 3.27 -25.40
C GLU A 113 -15.89 2.20 -26.45
N GLU A 114 -15.14 1.10 -26.48
CA GLU A 114 -15.24 0.20 -27.64
C GLU A 114 -15.66 -1.22 -27.28
N HIS A 115 -16.43 -1.63 -26.67
CA HIS A 115 -17.10 -2.97 -26.70
C HIS A 115 -18.05 -3.09 -25.50
N GLY A 116 -19.32 -3.02 -25.74
CA GLY A 116 -20.43 -3.18 -24.79
C GLY A 116 -20.45 -4.46 -23.92
N VAL A 117 -19.31 -4.83 -23.40
CA VAL A 117 -19.18 -5.84 -22.38
C VAL A 117 -19.38 -5.15 -21.04
N ILE A 118 -20.57 -5.21 -20.50
CA ILE A 118 -20.91 -4.82 -19.14
C ILE A 118 -20.03 -5.65 -18.19
N ARG A 119 -18.86 -5.11 -17.82
CA ARG A 119 -18.08 -5.73 -16.74
C ARG A 119 -18.85 -5.55 -15.43
N ALA A 120 -19.27 -6.66 -14.85
CA ALA A 120 -19.90 -6.66 -13.54
C ALA A 120 -19.03 -5.92 -12.54
N ALA A 121 -19.65 -5.06 -11.71
CA ALA A 121 -18.93 -4.37 -10.63
C ALA A 121 -18.16 -5.38 -9.79
N PRO A 122 -16.91 -5.08 -9.42
CA PRO A 122 -16.15 -5.98 -8.57
C PRO A 122 -16.91 -6.19 -7.27
N SER A 123 -16.95 -7.44 -6.81
CA SER A 123 -17.58 -7.74 -5.53
C SER A 123 -16.76 -7.14 -4.38
N LEU A 124 -17.42 -6.79 -3.27
CA LEU A 124 -16.74 -6.33 -2.06
C LEU A 124 -15.64 -7.34 -1.64
N ALA A 125 -15.94 -8.64 -1.73
CA ALA A 125 -14.99 -9.70 -1.39
C ALA A 125 -13.73 -9.66 -2.28
N SER A 126 -13.89 -9.46 -3.60
CA SER A 126 -12.75 -9.35 -4.52
C SER A 126 -11.87 -8.14 -4.20
N VAL A 127 -12.47 -7.00 -3.86
CA VAL A 127 -11.73 -5.79 -3.46
C VAL A 127 -10.97 -6.04 -2.15
N LEU A 128 -11.62 -6.62 -1.14
CA LEU A 128 -10.99 -6.94 0.14
C LEU A 128 -9.86 -7.96 -0.02
N LEU A 129 -10.04 -8.99 -0.85
CA LEU A 129 -8.98 -9.96 -1.14
C LEU A 129 -7.75 -9.29 -1.78
N GLN A 130 -7.96 -8.39 -2.73
CA GLN A 130 -6.86 -7.63 -3.34
C GLN A 130 -6.12 -6.77 -2.31
N ILE A 131 -6.86 -6.11 -1.41
CA ILE A 131 -6.29 -5.32 -0.31
C ILE A 131 -5.44 -6.21 0.60
N MET A 132 -5.96 -7.37 1.02
CA MET A 132 -5.23 -8.30 1.88
C MET A 132 -3.96 -8.84 1.23
N LEU A 133 -4.03 -9.26 -0.04
CA LEU A 133 -2.86 -9.76 -0.76
C LEU A 133 -1.74 -8.73 -0.83
N LEU A 134 -2.08 -7.48 -1.11
CA LEU A 134 -1.09 -6.41 -1.15
C LEU A 134 -0.55 -6.05 0.22
N ASP A 135 -1.42 -6.02 1.23
CA ASP A 135 -0.96 -5.72 2.59
C ASP A 135 0.00 -6.80 3.11
N ILE A 136 -0.22 -8.08 2.80
CA ILE A 136 0.72 -9.16 3.14
C ILE A 136 2.10 -8.88 2.53
N VAL A 137 2.15 -8.53 1.24
CA VAL A 137 3.43 -8.27 0.55
C VAL A 137 4.17 -7.08 1.19
N PHE A 138 3.47 -5.99 1.46
CA PHE A 138 4.07 -4.80 2.09
C PHE A 138 4.43 -5.03 3.56
N SER A 139 3.60 -5.77 4.28
CA SER A 139 3.79 -6.02 5.70
C SER A 139 4.91 -7.00 5.98
N LEU A 140 5.21 -7.93 5.08
CA LEU A 140 6.33 -8.85 5.23
C LEU A 140 7.65 -8.08 5.40
N ASP A 141 7.84 -7.06 4.58
CA ASP A 141 9.05 -6.23 4.61
C ASP A 141 9.08 -5.28 5.83
N SER A 142 7.93 -4.67 6.18
CA SER A 142 7.84 -3.80 7.34
C SER A 142 8.03 -4.56 8.66
N VAL A 143 7.49 -5.78 8.77
CA VAL A 143 7.68 -6.65 9.94
C VAL A 143 9.15 -7.04 10.12
N ILE A 144 9.84 -7.44 9.05
CA ILE A 144 11.27 -7.77 9.12
C ILE A 144 12.07 -6.53 9.55
N THR A 145 11.73 -5.36 9.04
CA THR A 145 12.38 -4.09 9.42
C THR A 145 12.12 -3.75 10.89
N ALA A 146 10.88 -3.90 11.37
CA ALA A 146 10.50 -3.62 12.76
C ALA A 146 11.26 -4.50 13.76
N VAL A 147 11.43 -5.78 13.43
CA VAL A 147 12.21 -6.74 14.24
C VAL A 147 13.69 -6.35 14.34
N GLY A 148 14.24 -5.78 13.26
CA GLY A 148 15.62 -5.26 13.28
C GLY A 148 15.81 -3.99 14.13
N MET A 149 14.70 -3.31 14.51
CA MET A 149 14.74 -2.04 15.24
C MET A 149 14.34 -2.17 16.71
N VAL A 150 13.44 -3.08 17.05
CA VAL A 150 12.89 -3.25 18.40
C VAL A 150 12.70 -4.74 18.69
N ASP A 151 13.17 -5.20 19.86
CA ASP A 151 13.04 -6.60 20.26
C ASP A 151 11.68 -6.95 20.88
N GLN A 152 10.93 -5.94 21.31
CA GLN A 152 9.69 -6.09 22.07
C GLN A 152 8.48 -6.13 21.14
N ILE A 153 7.84 -7.29 21.04
CA ILE A 153 6.68 -7.49 20.16
C ILE A 153 5.47 -6.61 20.57
N GLU A 154 5.33 -6.31 21.86
CA GLU A 154 4.26 -5.46 22.38
C GLU A 154 4.38 -4.03 21.84
N ILE A 155 5.60 -3.51 21.70
CA ILE A 155 5.87 -2.19 21.13
C ILE A 155 5.55 -2.19 19.63
N MET A 156 5.92 -3.24 18.91
CA MET A 156 5.59 -3.38 17.49
C MET A 156 4.08 -3.42 17.28
N ILE A 157 3.35 -4.22 18.08
CA ILE A 157 1.88 -4.30 18.00
C ILE A 157 1.25 -2.94 18.32
N ALA A 158 1.72 -2.26 19.39
CA ALA A 158 1.22 -0.94 19.75
C ALA A 158 1.45 0.08 18.61
N ALA A 159 2.63 0.07 17.99
CA ALA A 159 2.95 0.92 16.85
C ALA A 159 2.00 0.69 15.66
N VAL A 160 1.77 -0.57 15.29
CA VAL A 160 0.83 -0.95 14.23
C VAL A 160 -0.60 -0.49 14.55
N VAL A 161 -1.08 -0.73 15.76
CA VAL A 161 -2.44 -0.35 16.18
C VAL A 161 -2.62 1.18 16.13
N ILE A 162 -1.65 1.93 16.66
CA ILE A 162 -1.68 3.41 16.62
C ILE A 162 -1.64 3.90 15.17
N ALA A 163 -0.73 3.37 14.35
CA ALA A 163 -0.60 3.77 12.96
C ALA A 163 -1.89 3.53 12.18
N VAL A 164 -2.51 2.36 12.32
CA VAL A 164 -3.77 2.04 11.64
C VAL A 164 -4.93 2.89 12.17
N ALA A 165 -4.98 3.19 13.46
CA ALA A 165 -5.98 4.12 14.02
C ALA A 165 -5.87 5.50 13.37
N VAL A 166 -4.64 6.03 13.23
CA VAL A 166 -4.37 7.29 12.51
C VAL A 166 -4.80 7.17 11.04
N MET A 167 -4.40 6.12 10.36
CA MET A 167 -4.79 5.90 8.96
C MET A 167 -6.31 5.82 8.79
N MET A 168 -7.03 5.13 9.67
CA MET A 168 -8.50 5.07 9.64
C MET A 168 -9.15 6.44 9.84
N ALA A 169 -8.60 7.27 10.73
CA ALA A 169 -9.10 8.62 10.97
C ALA A 169 -8.99 9.50 9.72
N PHE A 170 -7.88 9.38 8.98
CA PHE A 170 -7.61 10.21 7.80
C PHE A 170 -8.04 9.58 6.47
N ALA A 171 -8.31 8.27 6.42
CA ALA A 171 -8.64 7.55 5.18
C ALA A 171 -9.79 8.19 4.39
N GLY A 172 -10.82 8.70 5.07
CA GLY A 172 -11.94 9.37 4.41
C GLY A 172 -11.55 10.71 3.77
N ALA A 173 -10.67 11.48 4.41
CA ALA A 173 -10.18 12.75 3.88
C ALA A 173 -9.24 12.52 2.69
N ILE A 174 -8.30 11.57 2.83
CA ILE A 174 -7.37 11.16 1.78
C ILE A 174 -8.14 10.66 0.55
N SER A 175 -9.14 9.79 0.75
CA SER A 175 -9.95 9.25 -0.35
C SER A 175 -10.66 10.37 -1.12
N ARG A 176 -11.33 11.28 -0.44
CA ARG A 176 -11.99 12.43 -1.08
C ARG A 176 -11.01 13.29 -1.85
N PHE A 177 -9.83 13.55 -1.26
CA PHE A 177 -8.79 14.34 -1.90
C PHE A 177 -8.30 13.67 -3.19
N VAL A 178 -7.99 12.38 -3.17
CA VAL A 178 -7.56 11.60 -4.33
C VAL A 178 -8.67 11.54 -5.39
N GLU A 179 -9.92 11.38 -4.99
CA GLU A 179 -11.05 11.35 -5.93
C GLU A 179 -11.30 12.68 -6.62
N GLN A 180 -11.07 13.80 -5.92
CA GLN A 180 -11.25 15.16 -6.47
C GLN A 180 -10.10 15.61 -7.38
N HIS A 181 -8.92 14.96 -7.30
CA HIS A 181 -7.73 15.33 -8.03
C HIS A 181 -7.24 14.17 -8.92
N PRO A 182 -7.69 14.11 -10.19
CA PRO A 182 -7.32 13.03 -11.11
C PRO A 182 -5.80 12.85 -11.28
N THR A 183 -5.05 13.95 -11.27
CA THR A 183 -3.58 13.92 -11.37
C THR A 183 -2.93 13.24 -10.17
N ILE A 184 -3.42 13.52 -8.95
CA ILE A 184 -2.99 12.82 -7.73
C ILE A 184 -3.28 11.32 -7.82
N LYS A 185 -4.43 10.95 -8.40
CA LYS A 185 -4.80 9.55 -8.59
C LYS A 185 -3.84 8.85 -9.55
N MET A 186 -3.48 9.48 -10.65
CA MET A 186 -2.49 8.97 -11.60
C MET A 186 -1.09 8.89 -10.97
N LEU A 187 -0.70 9.90 -10.21
CA LEU A 187 0.56 9.92 -9.48
C LEU A 187 0.63 8.76 -8.47
N ALA A 188 -0.45 8.49 -7.74
CA ALA A 188 -0.53 7.37 -6.81
C ALA A 188 -0.40 6.00 -7.52
N LEU A 189 -1.00 5.84 -8.70
CA LEU A 189 -0.84 4.63 -9.52
C LEU A 189 0.61 4.47 -10.02
N SER A 190 1.27 5.58 -10.36
CA SER A 190 2.70 5.58 -10.72
C SER A 190 3.59 5.18 -9.53
N PHE A 191 3.23 5.57 -8.32
CA PHE A 191 3.93 5.12 -7.11
C PHE A 191 3.80 3.61 -6.90
N LEU A 192 2.63 3.04 -7.20
CA LEU A 192 2.47 1.58 -7.15
C LEU A 192 3.36 0.85 -8.16
N LEU A 193 3.57 1.43 -9.36
CA LEU A 193 4.57 0.90 -10.31
C LEU A 193 5.98 0.96 -9.73
N LEU A 194 6.35 2.09 -9.15
CA LEU A 194 7.66 2.28 -8.53
C LEU A 194 7.90 1.29 -7.38
N ILE A 195 6.90 1.11 -6.50
CA ILE A 195 6.97 0.16 -5.40
C ILE A 195 7.01 -1.27 -5.93
N GLY A 196 6.21 -1.62 -6.93
CA GLY A 196 6.24 -2.93 -7.57
C GLY A 196 7.61 -3.26 -8.15
N MET A 197 8.26 -2.30 -8.80
CA MET A 197 9.63 -2.43 -9.29
C MET A 197 10.62 -2.65 -8.13
N ASN A 198 10.53 -1.85 -7.06
CA ASN A 198 11.41 -2.00 -5.90
C ASN A 198 11.29 -3.38 -5.25
N LEU A 199 10.07 -3.92 -5.14
CA LEU A 199 9.86 -5.26 -4.60
C LEU A 199 10.52 -6.34 -5.46
N ILE A 200 10.46 -6.22 -6.79
CA ILE A 200 11.13 -7.16 -7.70
C ILE A 200 12.64 -7.07 -7.55
N VAL A 201 13.18 -5.86 -7.51
CA VAL A 201 14.64 -5.63 -7.36
C VAL A 201 15.12 -6.17 -6.01
N GLU A 202 14.37 -5.95 -4.95
CA GLU A 202 14.69 -6.47 -3.61
C GLU A 202 14.58 -8.01 -3.56
N GLY A 203 13.55 -8.57 -4.19
CA GLY A 203 13.39 -10.01 -4.34
C GLY A 203 14.48 -10.65 -5.21
N ALA A 204 15.07 -9.92 -6.14
CA ALA A 204 16.23 -10.36 -6.93
C ALA A 204 17.57 -10.25 -6.16
N GLY A 205 17.54 -9.85 -4.88
CA GLY A 205 18.73 -9.76 -4.03
C GLY A 205 19.45 -8.41 -4.06
N PHE A 206 18.91 -7.41 -4.76
CA PHE A 206 19.47 -6.05 -4.76
C PHE A 206 18.71 -5.20 -3.75
N HIS A 207 19.45 -4.43 -2.95
CA HIS A 207 18.86 -3.54 -1.96
C HIS A 207 18.82 -2.09 -2.46
N ILE A 208 17.61 -1.53 -2.57
CA ILE A 208 17.40 -0.10 -2.82
C ILE A 208 17.04 0.57 -1.49
N PRO A 209 17.88 1.49 -0.98
CA PRO A 209 17.55 2.22 0.24
C PRO A 209 16.21 2.95 0.08
N LYS A 210 15.25 2.63 0.95
CA LYS A 210 13.85 3.15 0.89
C LYS A 210 13.78 4.67 0.86
N GLY A 211 14.79 5.35 1.44
CA GLY A 211 14.88 6.81 1.43
C GLY A 211 14.83 7.43 0.03
N TYR A 212 15.43 6.81 -0.98
CA TYR A 212 15.38 7.31 -2.36
C TYR A 212 13.96 7.27 -2.92
N THR A 213 13.26 6.17 -2.69
CA THR A 213 11.86 6.00 -3.12
C THR A 213 10.96 7.02 -2.44
N TYR A 214 11.04 7.17 -1.13
CA TYR A 214 10.24 8.14 -0.38
C TYR A 214 10.56 9.57 -0.74
N PHE A 215 11.83 9.89 -0.98
CA PHE A 215 12.20 11.21 -1.48
C PHE A 215 11.58 11.49 -2.85
N ALA A 216 11.69 10.55 -3.80
CA ALA A 216 11.11 10.70 -5.13
C ALA A 216 9.58 10.88 -5.08
N MET A 217 8.88 10.07 -4.26
CA MET A 217 7.44 10.17 -4.07
C MET A 217 7.06 11.50 -3.41
N GLY A 218 7.72 11.89 -2.33
CA GLY A 218 7.48 13.14 -1.63
C GLY A 218 7.73 14.37 -2.51
N PHE A 219 8.82 14.36 -3.29
CA PHE A 219 9.11 15.41 -4.26
C PHE A 219 8.05 15.51 -5.35
N SER A 220 7.60 14.36 -5.89
CA SER A 220 6.55 14.33 -6.91
C SER A 220 5.21 14.87 -6.38
N VAL A 221 4.83 14.52 -5.14
CA VAL A 221 3.65 15.09 -4.47
C VAL A 221 3.80 16.60 -4.27
N PHE A 222 4.97 17.05 -3.82
CA PHE A 222 5.25 18.47 -3.65
C PHE A 222 5.09 19.25 -4.96
N VAL A 223 5.68 18.77 -6.06
CA VAL A 223 5.54 19.39 -7.38
C VAL A 223 4.07 19.41 -7.82
N GLU A 224 3.33 18.31 -7.62
CA GLU A 224 1.92 18.25 -7.99
C GLU A 224 1.06 19.21 -7.15
N MET A 225 1.37 19.38 -5.88
CA MET A 225 0.71 20.38 -5.04
C MET A 225 0.93 21.81 -5.54
N LEU A 226 2.13 22.12 -6.04
CA LEU A 226 2.43 23.41 -6.69
C LEU A 226 1.62 23.55 -7.98
N ASN A 227 1.56 22.51 -8.83
CA ASN A 227 0.77 22.50 -10.04
C ASN A 227 -0.72 22.75 -9.77
N LEU A 228 -1.29 22.10 -8.76
CA LEU A 228 -2.67 22.30 -8.35
C LEU A 228 -2.94 23.73 -7.90
N ARG A 229 -1.98 24.38 -7.21
CA ARG A 229 -2.10 25.80 -6.82
C ARG A 229 -2.11 26.72 -8.05
N VAL A 230 -1.25 26.46 -9.02
CA VAL A 230 -1.11 27.31 -10.23
C VAL A 230 -2.31 27.11 -11.16
N ARG A 231 -2.82 25.88 -11.30
CA ARG A 231 -3.87 25.51 -12.26
C ARG A 231 -5.31 25.84 -11.83
N ARG A 232 -5.55 26.53 -10.75
CA ARG A 232 -6.91 26.87 -10.25
C ARG A 232 -7.89 27.48 -11.27
N LYS A 233 -7.47 27.71 -12.52
CA LYS A 233 -8.29 28.36 -13.58
C LYS A 233 -8.70 27.45 -14.76
N ARG A 234 -8.36 26.15 -14.78
CA ARG A 234 -8.76 25.25 -15.87
C ARG A 234 -9.59 24.09 -15.35
N ALA A 235 -10.68 23.74 -16.07
CA ALA A 235 -11.50 22.58 -15.73
C ALA A 235 -10.65 21.29 -15.75
N PRO A 236 -10.76 20.42 -14.74
CA PRO A 236 -10.03 19.16 -14.70
C PRO A 236 -10.43 18.23 -15.85
N VAL A 237 -9.48 17.49 -16.37
CA VAL A 237 -9.76 16.36 -17.27
C VAL A 237 -10.56 15.32 -16.50
N LYS A 238 -11.73 14.94 -17.02
CA LYS A 238 -12.53 13.88 -16.43
C LYS A 238 -11.90 12.54 -16.77
N LEU A 239 -11.30 11.87 -15.79
CA LEU A 239 -10.86 10.48 -15.95
C LEU A 239 -12.08 9.57 -15.99
N HIS A 240 -12.07 8.59 -16.89
CA HIS A 240 -13.14 7.62 -17.00
C HIS A 240 -13.34 6.86 -15.68
N HIS A 241 -14.55 6.92 -15.17
CA HIS A 241 -15.01 5.99 -14.16
C HIS A 241 -15.76 4.88 -14.91
N PRO A 242 -15.45 3.60 -14.69
CA PRO A 242 -16.32 2.54 -15.12
C PRO A 242 -17.63 2.64 -14.31
N GLN A 243 -18.55 3.48 -14.81
CA GLN A 243 -19.88 3.59 -14.20
C GLN A 243 -20.74 2.45 -14.75
N LEU A 244 -21.25 1.65 -13.85
CA LEU A 244 -22.42 0.83 -14.10
C LEU A 244 -23.54 1.72 -14.60
N SER A 245 -24.02 1.49 -15.82
CA SER A 245 -25.27 2.08 -16.26
C SER A 245 -26.34 1.65 -15.25
N LYS A 246 -27.09 2.63 -14.75
CA LYS A 246 -28.27 2.39 -13.96
C LYS A 246 -29.24 1.54 -14.82
N LEU A 247 -29.51 0.32 -14.44
CA LEU A 247 -30.74 -0.40 -14.67
C LEU A 247 -31.60 -0.27 -13.43
#